data_b7732e232f811d04a0aec61d009c0e6e
#
_entry.id   b7732e232f811d04a0aec61d009c0e6e
#
_cell.length_a   1.000
_cell.length_b   1.000
_cell.length_c   1.000
_cell.angle_alpha   90.00
_cell.angle_beta   90.00
_cell.angle_gamma   90.00
#
_symmetry.space_group_name_H-M   'P 1'
#
loop_
_entity.id
_entity.type
_entity.pdbx_description
1 polymer ?
#
loop_
_entity_poly.entity_id
_entity_poly.type
_entity_poly.pdbx_seq_one_letter_code
_entity_poly.pdbx_strand_id
1 'polypeptide(L)'
;MDSIIYCMVPKTYWEQWEKREHYLPRDYEQEGFIHATKGDELLEIVADRVYPSFDGELLVLVVDETKATSPIKYEQAKDGLLYPHIYGPLNHEAIIDIKSMLRTDGHWKLGASVRF
;
A
#
# COMPACT_ATOMS: atom_id res chain seq x y z
N MET A 1 -12.40 10.53 12.41
CA MET A 1 -12.40 10.13 10.99
C MET A 1 -11.14 9.38 10.66
N ASP A 2 -11.31 8.29 9.96
CA ASP A 2 -10.19 7.47 9.57
C ASP A 2 -9.50 8.05 8.34
N SER A 3 -8.24 8.45 8.49
CA SER A 3 -7.42 8.99 7.41
C SER A 3 -6.37 7.98 6.95
N ILE A 4 -6.59 6.70 7.25
CA ILE A 4 -5.60 5.66 6.95
C ILE A 4 -5.91 5.00 5.62
N ILE A 5 -4.86 4.87 4.80
CA ILE A 5 -4.90 4.08 3.57
C ILE A 5 -3.69 3.16 3.54
N TYR A 6 -3.73 2.16 2.69
CA TYR A 6 -2.72 1.11 2.67
C TYR A 6 -2.07 0.99 1.29
N CYS A 7 -0.75 0.88 1.27
CA CYS A 7 0.02 0.62 0.05
C CYS A 7 0.80 -0.67 0.23
N MET A 8 0.49 -1.69 -0.56
CA MET A 8 1.20 -2.96 -0.50
C MET A 8 2.52 -2.88 -1.26
N VAL A 9 3.55 -3.53 -0.73
CA VAL A 9 4.86 -3.57 -1.37
C VAL A 9 5.59 -4.85 -0.99
N PRO A 10 6.21 -5.56 -1.94
CA PRO A 10 7.10 -6.66 -1.59
C PRO A 10 8.25 -6.15 -0.72
N LYS A 11 8.59 -6.90 0.31
CA LYS A 11 9.61 -6.49 1.27
C LYS A 11 10.95 -6.18 0.60
N THR A 12 11.38 -7.02 -0.34
CA THR A 12 12.67 -6.81 -1.01
C THR A 12 12.71 -5.50 -1.78
N TYR A 13 11.57 -5.09 -2.34
CA TYR A 13 11.51 -3.80 -3.03
C TYR A 13 11.51 -2.64 -2.05
N TRP A 14 10.75 -2.76 -0.96
CA TRP A 14 10.70 -1.71 0.06
C TRP A 14 12.07 -1.43 0.66
N GLU A 15 12.90 -2.44 0.84
CA GLU A 15 14.22 -2.28 1.43
C GLU A 15 15.11 -1.32 0.64
N GLN A 16 14.82 -1.11 -0.62
CA GLN A 16 15.56 -0.15 -1.45
C GLN A 16 15.15 1.30 -1.16
N TRP A 17 14.01 1.51 -0.52
CA TRP A 17 13.43 2.83 -0.31
C TRP A 17 13.36 3.26 1.16
N GLU A 18 13.53 2.34 2.09
CA GLU A 18 13.27 2.64 3.51
C GLU A 18 14.17 3.72 4.11
N LYS A 19 15.32 3.98 3.49
CA LYS A 19 16.25 5.03 3.94
C LYS A 19 16.20 6.27 3.06
N ARG A 20 15.29 6.32 2.10
CA ARG A 20 15.15 7.46 1.22
C ARG A 20 14.03 8.37 1.74
N GLU A 21 14.03 9.63 1.29
CA GLU A 21 13.02 10.59 1.74
C GLU A 21 11.63 10.27 1.21
N HIS A 22 11.56 9.65 0.03
CA HIS A 22 10.29 9.35 -0.63
C HIS A 22 10.26 7.91 -1.11
N TYR A 23 9.06 7.40 -1.31
CA TYR A 23 8.82 6.08 -1.86
C TYR A 23 8.08 6.19 -3.19
N LEU A 24 8.53 5.40 -4.17
CA LEU A 24 7.84 5.20 -5.45
C LEU A 24 7.76 3.71 -5.73
N PRO A 25 6.57 3.19 -6.10
CA PRO A 25 6.46 1.78 -6.47
C PRO A 25 7.15 1.51 -7.81
N ARG A 26 7.46 0.25 -8.05
CA ARG A 26 8.19 -0.16 -9.25
C ARG A 26 7.48 0.28 -10.54
N ASP A 27 6.16 0.25 -10.55
CA ASP A 27 5.36 0.53 -11.74
C ASP A 27 4.90 1.98 -11.83
N TYR A 28 5.46 2.87 -11.01
CA TYR A 28 4.99 4.26 -10.95
C TYR A 28 5.04 4.97 -12.30
N GLU A 29 6.11 4.81 -13.06
CA GLU A 29 6.25 5.51 -14.34
C GLU A 29 5.19 5.07 -15.35
N GLN A 30 4.81 3.80 -15.30
CA GLN A 30 3.79 3.26 -16.21
C GLN A 30 2.38 3.64 -15.77
N GLU A 31 2.13 3.62 -14.46
CA GLU A 31 0.79 3.87 -13.91
C GLU A 31 0.49 5.35 -13.72
N GLY A 32 1.49 6.16 -13.40
CA GLY A 32 1.32 7.58 -13.16
C GLY A 32 0.85 7.94 -11.77
N PHE A 33 0.63 6.98 -10.90
CA PHE A 33 0.23 7.18 -9.51
C PHE A 33 0.55 5.95 -8.68
N ILE A 34 0.47 6.12 -7.35
CA ILE A 34 0.68 5.02 -6.42
C ILE A 34 -0.70 4.46 -6.04
N HIS A 35 -0.89 3.16 -6.24
CA HIS A 35 -2.13 2.49 -5.86
C HIS A 35 -2.23 2.36 -4.34
N ALA A 36 -3.39 2.64 -3.78
CA ALA A 36 -3.66 2.46 -2.37
C ALA A 36 -5.07 1.91 -2.17
N THR A 37 -5.33 1.40 -0.97
CA THR A 37 -6.63 0.83 -0.62
C THR A 37 -7.05 1.34 0.75
N LYS A 38 -8.32 1.65 0.91
CA LYS A 38 -8.87 2.06 2.20
C LYS A 38 -9.77 0.96 2.76
N GLY A 39 -9.47 0.53 3.98
CA GLY A 39 -10.23 -0.51 4.67
C GLY A 39 -9.51 -1.83 4.70
N ASP A 40 -9.51 -2.50 5.87
CA ASP A 40 -8.79 -3.75 6.08
C ASP A 40 -9.35 -4.88 5.23
N GLU A 41 -10.66 -5.03 5.18
CA GLU A 41 -11.29 -6.11 4.42
C GLU A 41 -11.01 -5.97 2.93
N LEU A 42 -11.13 -4.75 2.41
CA LEU A 42 -10.87 -4.51 0.99
C LEU A 42 -9.40 -4.72 0.66
N LEU A 43 -8.50 -4.35 1.57
CA LEU A 43 -7.08 -4.59 1.38
C LEU A 43 -6.80 -6.07 1.18
N GLU A 44 -7.40 -6.93 2.00
CA GLU A 44 -7.18 -8.38 1.89
C GLU A 44 -7.73 -8.92 0.57
N ILE A 45 -8.86 -8.42 0.11
CA ILE A 45 -9.43 -8.81 -1.17
C ILE A 45 -8.52 -8.39 -2.32
N VAL A 46 -8.02 -7.15 -2.27
CA VAL A 46 -7.11 -6.63 -3.30
C VAL A 46 -5.80 -7.41 -3.30
N ALA A 47 -5.28 -7.75 -2.12
CA ALA A 47 -4.05 -8.53 -2.03
C ALA A 47 -4.18 -9.88 -2.71
N ASP A 48 -5.31 -10.58 -2.52
CA ASP A 48 -5.56 -11.85 -3.17
C ASP A 48 -5.65 -11.70 -4.68
N ARG A 49 -6.15 -10.56 -5.16
CA ARG A 49 -6.30 -10.29 -6.59
C ARG A 49 -4.97 -9.92 -7.26
N VAL A 50 -4.17 -9.10 -6.58
CA VAL A 50 -2.93 -8.56 -7.16
C VAL A 50 -1.74 -9.48 -6.95
N TYR A 51 -1.71 -10.18 -5.82
CA TYR A 51 -0.60 -11.05 -5.44
C TYR A 51 -1.05 -12.50 -5.20
N PRO A 52 -1.83 -13.12 -6.11
CA PRO A 52 -2.41 -14.44 -5.83
C PRO A 52 -1.38 -15.54 -5.64
N SER A 53 -0.25 -15.43 -6.33
CA SER A 53 0.80 -16.47 -6.29
C SER A 53 2.14 -15.94 -5.83
N PHE A 54 2.14 -14.76 -5.20
CA PHE A 54 3.40 -14.18 -4.74
C PHE A 54 3.96 -15.00 -3.59
N ASP A 55 5.21 -15.44 -3.73
CA ASP A 55 5.86 -16.36 -2.81
C ASP A 55 6.92 -15.67 -1.93
N GLY A 56 6.79 -14.40 -1.69
CA GLY A 56 7.70 -13.64 -0.86
C GLY A 56 6.99 -12.99 0.32
N GLU A 57 7.71 -12.16 1.04
CA GLU A 57 7.13 -11.37 2.10
C GLU A 57 6.48 -10.12 1.52
N LEU A 58 5.22 -9.91 1.86
CA LEU A 58 4.46 -8.76 1.40
C LEU A 58 4.23 -7.83 2.58
N LEU A 59 4.58 -6.57 2.41
CA LEU A 59 4.40 -5.55 3.45
C LEU A 59 3.27 -4.61 3.05
N VAL A 60 2.75 -3.90 4.06
CA VAL A 60 1.75 -2.86 3.88
C VAL A 60 2.27 -1.59 4.52
N LEU A 61 2.41 -0.56 3.72
CA LEU A 61 2.71 0.77 4.24
C LEU A 61 1.40 1.37 4.73
N VAL A 62 1.34 1.70 6.01
CA VAL A 62 0.16 2.31 6.62
C VAL A 62 0.35 3.82 6.50
N VAL A 63 -0.51 4.45 5.70
CA VAL A 63 -0.33 5.84 5.30
C VAL A 63 -1.44 6.71 5.90
N ASP A 64 -1.02 7.81 6.52
CA ASP A 64 -1.95 8.85 6.97
C ASP A 64 -2.11 9.85 5.83
N GLU A 65 -3.30 9.90 5.22
CA GLU A 65 -3.58 10.78 4.09
C GLU A 65 -3.29 12.25 4.41
N THR A 66 -3.52 12.65 5.66
CA THR A 66 -3.35 14.06 6.05
C THR A 66 -1.90 14.50 6.09
N LYS A 67 -0.97 13.54 6.10
CA LYS A 67 0.46 13.82 6.15
C LYS A 67 1.15 13.66 4.79
N ALA A 68 0.43 13.18 3.80
CA ALA A 68 0.98 13.00 2.46
C ALA A 68 1.14 14.37 1.78
N THR A 69 2.30 14.59 1.16
CA THR A 69 2.57 15.85 0.45
C THR A 69 2.12 15.83 -0.99
N SER A 70 1.94 14.65 -1.57
CA SER A 70 1.42 14.50 -2.93
C SER A 70 -0.10 14.43 -2.92
N PRO A 71 -0.77 14.91 -3.98
CA PRO A 71 -2.24 14.87 -4.05
C PRO A 71 -2.77 13.44 -4.05
N ILE A 72 -3.89 13.23 -3.38
CA ILE A 72 -4.56 11.93 -3.34
C ILE A 72 -5.95 12.10 -3.93
N LYS A 73 -6.28 11.27 -4.93
CA LYS A 73 -7.60 11.29 -5.57
C LYS A 73 -8.24 9.93 -5.43
N TYR A 74 -9.52 9.91 -5.05
CA TYR A 74 -10.29 8.67 -5.00
C TYR A 74 -10.93 8.46 -6.37
N GLU A 75 -10.53 7.38 -7.04
CA GLU A 75 -10.95 7.11 -8.41
C GLU A 75 -11.60 5.74 -8.51
N GLN A 76 -12.63 5.64 -9.36
CA GLN A 76 -13.38 4.42 -9.50
C GLN A 76 -12.63 3.39 -10.34
N ALA A 77 -12.57 2.16 -9.84
CA ALA A 77 -11.94 1.04 -10.53
C ALA A 77 -13.00 0.19 -11.25
N LYS A 78 -12.54 -0.84 -11.94
CA LYS A 78 -13.41 -1.75 -12.70
C LYS A 78 -14.44 -2.47 -11.83
N ASP A 79 -14.11 -2.68 -10.55
CA ASP A 79 -15.03 -3.31 -9.61
C ASP A 79 -16.11 -2.37 -9.09
N GLY A 80 -16.09 -1.11 -9.53
CA GLY A 80 -17.06 -0.11 -9.12
C GLY A 80 -16.73 0.61 -7.82
N LEU A 81 -15.65 0.21 -7.16
CA LEU A 81 -15.25 0.80 -5.89
C LEU A 81 -14.26 1.93 -6.12
N LEU A 82 -14.20 2.84 -5.14
CA LEU A 82 -13.26 3.95 -5.17
C LEU A 82 -11.96 3.55 -4.46
N TYR A 83 -10.84 3.85 -5.09
CA TYR A 83 -9.53 3.61 -4.51
C TYR A 83 -8.73 4.89 -4.48
N PRO A 84 -8.03 5.17 -3.37
CA PRO A 84 -7.15 6.33 -3.32
C PRO A 84 -5.93 6.11 -4.23
N HIS A 85 -5.64 7.10 -5.06
CA HIS A 85 -4.46 7.10 -5.92
C HIS A 85 -3.59 8.30 -5.55
N ILE A 86 -2.34 8.04 -5.22
CA ILE A 86 -1.40 9.09 -4.79
C ILE A 86 -0.63 9.56 -6.02
N TYR A 87 -0.80 10.82 -6.38
CA TYR A 87 -0.20 11.41 -7.58
C TYR A 87 1.10 12.13 -7.25
N GLY A 88 2.12 11.35 -7.02
CA GLY A 88 3.46 11.82 -6.74
C GLY A 88 4.17 10.92 -5.75
N PRO A 89 5.44 11.24 -5.43
CA PRO A 89 6.18 10.44 -4.46
C PRO A 89 5.50 10.46 -3.09
N LEU A 90 5.59 9.32 -2.38
CA LEU A 90 5.04 9.22 -1.03
C LEU A 90 6.14 9.57 -0.04
N ASN A 91 5.94 10.63 0.72
CA ASN A 91 6.89 11.07 1.73
C ASN A 91 6.84 10.16 2.95
N HIS A 92 8.00 9.89 3.55
CA HIS A 92 8.10 8.96 4.68
C HIS A 92 7.31 9.42 5.91
N GLU A 93 7.14 10.73 6.12
CA GLU A 93 6.36 11.23 7.24
C GLU A 93 4.90 10.77 7.20
N ALA A 94 4.40 10.47 6.01
CA ALA A 94 3.03 9.97 5.87
C ALA A 94 2.93 8.47 6.17
N ILE A 95 4.05 7.74 6.17
CA ILE A 95 4.06 6.33 6.49
C ILE A 95 4.19 6.19 8.00
N ILE A 96 3.06 5.96 8.67
CA ILE A 96 3.02 5.95 10.14
C ILE A 96 3.24 4.57 10.74
N ASP A 97 3.17 3.53 9.93
CA ASP A 97 3.43 2.17 10.38
C ASP A 97 3.71 1.29 9.16
N ILE A 98 4.28 0.13 9.40
CA ILE A 98 4.47 -0.89 8.38
C ILE A 98 4.00 -2.21 8.98
N LYS A 99 3.09 -2.89 8.28
CA LYS A 99 2.56 -4.17 8.73
C LYS A 99 2.93 -5.26 7.73
N SER A 100 2.95 -6.50 8.18
CA SER A 100 3.14 -7.65 7.31
C SER A 100 1.79 -8.16 6.84
N MET A 101 1.76 -8.77 5.64
CA MET A 101 0.63 -9.56 5.20
C MET A 101 0.98 -11.02 5.46
N LEU A 102 0.01 -11.79 5.92
CA LEU A 102 0.20 -13.20 6.23
C LEU A 102 -0.64 -14.07 5.31
N ARG A 103 -0.09 -15.20 4.88
CA ARG A 103 -0.82 -16.16 4.05
C ARG A 103 -1.49 -17.19 4.96
N THR A 104 -2.82 -17.26 4.90
CA THR A 104 -3.61 -18.19 5.71
C THR A 104 -4.63 -18.88 4.81
N ASP A 105 -4.54 -20.20 4.72
CA ASP A 105 -5.43 -21.00 3.85
C ASP A 105 -5.49 -20.48 2.41
N GLY A 106 -4.34 -20.05 1.89
CA GLY A 106 -4.25 -19.57 0.52
C GLY A 106 -4.68 -18.12 0.34
N HIS A 107 -5.06 -17.43 1.39
CA HIS A 107 -5.52 -16.04 1.32
C HIS A 107 -4.58 -15.12 2.11
N TRP A 108 -4.46 -13.87 1.64
CA TRP A 108 -3.71 -12.86 2.35
C TRP A 108 -4.55 -12.28 3.48
N LYS A 109 -3.92 -12.11 4.63
CA LYS A 109 -4.53 -11.46 5.80
C LYS A 109 -3.60 -10.40 6.33
N LEU A 110 -4.18 -9.28 6.78
CA LEU A 110 -3.40 -8.20 7.38
C LEU A 110 -2.82 -8.70 8.71
N GLY A 111 -1.52 -8.57 8.86
CA GLY A 111 -0.80 -9.02 10.04
C GLY A 111 -0.40 -7.89 10.97
N ALA A 112 0.59 -8.17 11.79
CA ALA A 112 1.05 -7.23 12.82
C ALA A 112 2.04 -6.22 12.27
N SER A 113 2.24 -5.15 13.05
CA SER A 113 3.25 -4.14 12.78
C SER A 113 4.64 -4.76 12.81
N VAL A 114 5.48 -4.39 11.85
CA VAL A 114 6.88 -4.83 11.79
C VAL A 114 7.84 -3.65 11.92
N ARG A 115 7.32 -2.46 12.12
CA ARG A 115 8.11 -1.24 12.27
C ARG A 115 8.40 -1.00 13.75
N PHE A 116 9.63 -0.60 14.03
CA PHE A 116 10.07 -0.29 15.39
C PHE A 116 10.36 1.18 15.57
#